data_0105d734b1a65412db29ac3bd99465b2
#
_entry.id   0105d734b1a65412db29ac3bd99465b2
#
_cell.length_a   1.000
_cell.length_b   1.000
_cell.length_c   1.000
_cell.angle_alpha   90.00
_cell.angle_beta   90.00
_cell.angle_gamma   90.00
#
_symmetry.space_group_name_H-M   'P 1'
#
loop_
_entity.id
_entity.type
_entity.pdbx_description
1 polymer ?
#
loop_
_entity_poly.entity_id
_entity_poly.type
_entity_poly.pdbx_seq_one_letter_code
_entity_poly.pdbx_strand_id
1 'polypeptide(L)'
;HELFKVKSKERRVKNTWQVIHGISMGAATTMAVAGEKTPGYVKCFVEDCGYTSVWDEFAAQLKDQFGLPAFPLMNTTSALCLHKYGWSFAEALQISQVRKSTKPMLFIHGDKDAFVPYAMLRPLYDAKERGRKAIFIAKGSAHAMAYRDHHEEYTRVVKDFVLLCSMEWG
;
A
#
# COMPACT_ATOMS: atom_id res chain seq x y z
N HIS A 1 8.19 2.80 -14.18
CA HIS A 1 9.45 2.22 -14.75
C HIS A 1 10.53 3.27 -15.00
N GLU A 2 10.23 4.44 -15.54
CA GLU A 2 11.22 5.49 -15.85
C GLU A 2 11.90 6.04 -14.59
N LEU A 3 11.15 6.28 -13.51
CA LEU A 3 11.72 6.78 -12.24
C LEU A 3 12.78 5.82 -11.68
N PHE A 4 12.55 4.51 -11.76
CA PHE A 4 13.53 3.50 -11.33
C PHE A 4 14.80 3.50 -12.21
N LYS A 5 14.64 3.68 -13.51
CA LYS A 5 15.80 3.78 -14.44
C LYS A 5 16.65 5.01 -14.17
N VAL A 6 16.03 6.16 -13.92
CA VAL A 6 16.75 7.42 -13.62
C VAL A 6 17.55 7.28 -12.33
N LYS A 7 16.93 6.83 -11.24
CA LYS A 7 17.61 6.69 -9.94
C LYS A 7 18.72 5.63 -9.94
N SER A 8 18.58 4.56 -10.71
CA SER A 8 19.64 3.55 -10.84
C SER A 8 20.86 4.05 -11.62
N LYS A 9 20.67 4.97 -12.59
CA LYS A 9 21.77 5.62 -13.32
C LYS A 9 22.51 6.66 -12.47
N GLU A 10 21.79 7.43 -11.66
CA GLU A 10 22.37 8.46 -10.78
C GLU A 10 23.23 7.87 -9.68
N ARG A 11 22.86 6.70 -9.18
CA ARG A 11 23.56 6.04 -8.08
C ARG A 11 24.57 5.03 -8.54
N ARG A 12 25.51 5.22 -9.35
CA ARG A 12 26.62 4.36 -9.81
C ARG A 12 27.08 3.20 -8.90
N VAL A 13 26.17 2.63 -8.09
CA VAL A 13 26.47 1.61 -7.07
C VAL A 13 25.89 0.28 -7.54
N LYS A 14 26.76 -0.65 -7.90
CA LYS A 14 26.41 -1.99 -8.40
C LYS A 14 25.58 -2.84 -7.42
N ASN A 15 25.54 -2.47 -6.14
CA ASN A 15 24.88 -3.24 -5.06
C ASN A 15 23.84 -2.42 -4.29
N THR A 16 23.11 -1.52 -4.95
CA THR A 16 21.98 -0.82 -4.32
C THR A 16 20.71 -1.65 -4.43
N TRP A 17 20.02 -1.76 -3.32
CA TRP A 17 18.64 -2.27 -3.30
C TRP A 17 17.69 -1.20 -2.77
N GLN A 18 16.45 -1.30 -3.16
CA GLN A 18 15.42 -0.31 -2.85
C GLN A 18 14.27 -0.97 -2.10
N VAL A 19 13.73 -0.23 -1.15
CA VAL A 19 12.47 -0.49 -0.48
C VAL A 19 11.48 0.57 -0.96
N ILE A 20 10.29 0.15 -1.35
CA ILE A 20 9.20 1.08 -1.65
C ILE A 20 8.31 1.13 -0.43
N HIS A 21 8.23 2.30 0.19
CA HIS A 21 7.42 2.55 1.36
C HIS A 21 6.43 3.67 1.08
N GLY A 22 5.17 3.43 1.35
CA GLY A 22 4.10 4.41 1.15
C GLY A 22 3.12 4.44 2.30
N ILE A 23 2.56 5.62 2.56
CA ILE A 23 1.58 5.88 3.61
C ILE A 23 0.28 6.34 2.96
N SER A 24 -0.88 5.83 3.39
CA SER A 24 -2.21 6.19 2.91
C SER A 24 -2.33 5.99 1.38
N MET A 25 -2.60 7.01 0.61
CA MET A 25 -2.59 6.95 -0.86
C MET A 25 -1.24 6.46 -1.42
N GLY A 26 -0.12 6.78 -0.74
CA GLY A 26 1.20 6.24 -1.05
C GLY A 26 1.28 4.74 -0.81
N ALA A 27 0.61 4.20 0.21
CA ALA A 27 0.50 2.77 0.45
C ALA A 27 -0.28 2.07 -0.66
N ALA A 28 -1.39 2.65 -1.09
CA ALA A 28 -2.16 2.15 -2.23
C ALA A 28 -1.32 2.12 -3.52
N THR A 29 -0.52 3.17 -3.76
CA THR A 29 0.43 3.22 -4.88
C THR A 29 1.53 2.16 -4.73
N THR A 30 2.05 1.95 -3.52
CA THR A 30 3.04 0.90 -3.21
C THR A 30 2.49 -0.49 -3.55
N MET A 31 1.26 -0.78 -3.15
CA MET A 31 0.59 -2.05 -3.45
C MET A 31 0.33 -2.21 -4.96
N ALA A 32 -0.09 -1.14 -5.64
CA ALA A 32 -0.27 -1.16 -7.09
C ALA A 32 1.04 -1.50 -7.83
N VAL A 33 2.14 -0.87 -7.43
CA VAL A 33 3.48 -1.15 -7.99
C VAL A 33 3.96 -2.56 -7.64
N ALA A 34 3.62 -3.07 -6.45
CA ALA A 34 4.04 -4.40 -6.02
C ALA A 34 3.46 -5.54 -6.86
N GLY A 35 2.30 -5.33 -7.48
CA GLY A 35 1.68 -6.28 -8.41
C GLY A 35 2.28 -6.26 -9.81
N GLU A 36 3.11 -5.27 -10.12
CA GLU A 36 3.74 -5.09 -11.42
C GLU A 36 5.16 -5.72 -11.47
N LYS A 37 5.68 -5.87 -12.67
CA LYS A 37 7.07 -6.35 -12.88
C LYS A 37 8.05 -5.24 -12.45
N THR A 38 8.56 -5.33 -11.23
CA THR A 38 9.55 -4.40 -10.70
C THR A 38 10.98 -4.88 -10.90
N PRO A 39 11.97 -3.96 -11.04
CA PRO A 39 13.37 -4.33 -11.17
C PRO A 39 13.88 -5.20 -10.01
N GLY A 40 14.91 -6.03 -10.25
CA GLY A 40 15.48 -6.94 -9.26
C GLY A 40 16.09 -6.25 -8.03
N TYR A 41 16.47 -4.99 -8.15
CA TYR A 41 16.97 -4.19 -7.03
C TYR A 41 15.87 -3.65 -6.10
N VAL A 42 14.59 -3.69 -6.48
CA VAL A 42 13.47 -3.49 -5.56
C VAL A 42 13.26 -4.77 -4.77
N LYS A 43 13.53 -4.76 -3.47
CA LYS A 43 13.58 -5.97 -2.63
C LYS A 43 12.30 -6.24 -1.86
N CYS A 44 11.70 -5.21 -1.30
CA CYS A 44 10.46 -5.37 -0.55
C CYS A 44 9.61 -4.10 -0.59
N PHE A 45 8.40 -4.22 -0.08
CA PHE A 45 7.40 -3.17 0.00
C PHE A 45 6.96 -2.99 1.45
N VAL A 46 6.69 -1.75 1.83
CA VAL A 46 6.06 -1.39 3.11
C VAL A 46 4.85 -0.54 2.79
N GLU A 47 3.68 -1.02 3.15
CA GLU A 47 2.45 -0.25 3.05
C GLU A 47 1.97 0.11 4.45
N ASP A 48 1.58 1.36 4.66
CA ASP A 48 1.10 1.89 5.93
C ASP A 48 -0.26 2.57 5.70
N CYS A 49 -1.30 2.05 6.35
CA CYS A 49 -2.69 2.46 6.27
C CYS A 49 -3.25 2.56 4.83
N GLY A 50 -2.96 1.56 4.01
CA GLY A 50 -3.52 1.44 2.66
C GLY A 50 -4.92 0.84 2.64
N TYR A 51 -5.58 0.94 1.49
CA TYR A 51 -6.96 0.49 1.28
C TYR A 51 -7.06 -0.63 0.22
N THR A 52 -8.15 -1.39 0.28
CA THR A 52 -8.43 -2.55 -0.59
C THR A 52 -8.65 -2.17 -2.05
N SER A 53 -9.35 -1.05 -2.26
CA SER A 53 -9.62 -0.47 -3.57
C SER A 53 -9.95 1.02 -3.45
N VAL A 54 -9.81 1.74 -4.55
CA VAL A 54 -10.28 3.15 -4.63
C VAL A 54 -11.79 3.23 -4.40
N TRP A 55 -12.54 2.23 -4.87
CA TRP A 55 -13.98 2.15 -4.64
C TRP A 55 -14.32 2.05 -3.16
N ASP A 56 -13.70 1.10 -2.45
CA ASP A 56 -13.99 0.86 -1.03
C ASP A 56 -13.66 2.09 -0.18
N GLU A 57 -12.51 2.70 -0.44
CA GLU A 57 -12.07 3.91 0.27
C GLU A 57 -13.03 5.08 0.04
N PHE A 58 -13.34 5.40 -1.21
CA PHE A 58 -14.25 6.52 -1.50
C PHE A 58 -15.67 6.27 -1.02
N ALA A 59 -16.16 5.01 -1.08
CA ALA A 59 -17.46 4.66 -0.54
C ALA A 59 -17.50 4.81 0.99
N ALA A 60 -16.43 4.43 1.68
CA ALA A 60 -16.30 4.62 3.13
C ALA A 60 -16.31 6.12 3.49
N GLN A 61 -15.49 6.94 2.79
CA GLN A 61 -15.44 8.39 3.01
C GLN A 61 -16.76 9.08 2.70
N LEU A 62 -17.44 8.69 1.62
CA LEU A 62 -18.74 9.25 1.25
C LEU A 62 -19.80 9.01 2.33
N LYS A 63 -19.79 7.80 2.89
CA LYS A 63 -20.69 7.43 3.99
C LYS A 63 -20.34 8.17 5.28
N ASP A 64 -19.05 8.21 5.65
CA ASP A 64 -18.60 8.76 6.93
C ASP A 64 -18.72 10.29 6.98
N GLN A 65 -18.26 10.99 5.95
CA GLN A 65 -18.22 12.45 5.93
C GLN A 65 -19.54 13.10 5.52
N PHE A 66 -20.32 12.46 4.66
CA PHE A 66 -21.52 13.05 4.06
C PHE A 66 -22.80 12.27 4.37
N GLY A 67 -22.71 11.08 4.96
CA GLY A 67 -23.86 10.22 5.21
C GLY A 67 -24.53 9.70 3.93
N LEU A 68 -23.85 9.76 2.79
CA LEU A 68 -24.40 9.43 1.49
C LEU A 68 -24.08 7.98 1.09
N PRO A 69 -25.02 7.31 0.38
CA PRO A 69 -24.76 5.99 -0.17
C PRO A 69 -23.82 6.06 -1.38
N ALA A 70 -23.09 4.97 -1.63
CA ALA A 70 -22.21 4.88 -2.78
C ALA A 70 -22.96 5.03 -4.13
N PHE A 71 -24.15 4.42 -4.26
CA PHE A 71 -25.00 4.55 -5.43
C PHE A 71 -25.95 5.76 -5.27
N PRO A 72 -26.18 6.58 -6.32
CA PRO A 72 -25.59 6.47 -7.68
C PRO A 72 -24.27 7.24 -7.87
N LEU A 73 -23.84 8.02 -6.87
CA LEU A 73 -22.75 9.00 -7.00
C LEU A 73 -21.43 8.35 -7.40
N MET A 74 -21.04 7.27 -6.76
CA MET A 74 -19.80 6.55 -7.07
C MET A 74 -19.81 5.99 -8.50
N ASN A 75 -20.96 5.46 -8.95
CA ASN A 75 -21.10 4.92 -10.29
C ASN A 75 -20.94 5.99 -11.36
N THR A 76 -21.60 7.14 -11.19
CA THR A 76 -21.50 8.27 -12.13
C THR A 76 -20.10 8.87 -12.14
N THR A 77 -19.48 9.03 -10.98
CA THR A 77 -18.10 9.55 -10.88
C THR A 77 -17.11 8.59 -11.52
N SER A 78 -17.23 7.29 -11.27
CA SER A 78 -16.38 6.26 -11.87
C SER A 78 -16.52 6.23 -13.41
N ALA A 79 -17.75 6.34 -13.92
CA ALA A 79 -18.01 6.42 -15.36
C ALA A 79 -17.41 7.71 -15.98
N LEU A 80 -17.50 8.83 -15.27
CA LEU A 80 -16.89 10.09 -15.73
C LEU A 80 -15.36 9.99 -15.75
N CYS A 81 -14.74 9.36 -14.73
CA CYS A 81 -13.30 9.09 -14.70
C CYS A 81 -12.88 8.22 -15.89
N LEU A 82 -13.63 7.15 -16.18
CA LEU A 82 -13.37 6.30 -17.33
C LEU A 82 -13.43 7.09 -18.65
N HIS A 83 -14.46 7.92 -18.80
CA HIS A 83 -14.61 8.73 -20.02
C HIS A 83 -13.50 9.78 -20.17
N LYS A 84 -13.13 10.46 -19.08
CA LYS A 84 -12.19 11.59 -19.12
C LYS A 84 -10.73 11.19 -19.04
N TYR A 85 -10.42 10.15 -18.29
CA TYR A 85 -9.05 9.76 -17.95
C TYR A 85 -8.67 8.34 -18.37
N GLY A 86 -9.62 7.57 -18.93
CA GLY A 86 -9.37 6.22 -19.46
C GLY A 86 -9.23 5.14 -18.38
N TRP A 87 -9.66 5.39 -17.14
CA TRP A 87 -9.68 4.38 -16.07
C TRP A 87 -10.90 4.56 -15.16
N SER A 88 -11.37 3.47 -14.58
CA SER A 88 -12.48 3.43 -13.64
C SER A 88 -12.05 3.07 -12.22
N PHE A 89 -12.86 3.41 -11.21
CA PHE A 89 -12.60 3.03 -9.83
C PHE A 89 -12.57 1.50 -9.64
N ALA A 90 -13.29 0.75 -10.48
CA ALA A 90 -13.30 -0.72 -10.45
C ALA A 90 -11.97 -1.34 -10.89
N GLU A 91 -11.12 -0.61 -11.63
CA GLU A 91 -9.80 -1.09 -12.07
C GLU A 91 -8.71 -0.87 -11.02
N ALA A 92 -8.90 0.10 -10.11
CA ALA A 92 -7.93 0.43 -9.04
C ALA A 92 -8.13 -0.48 -7.82
N LEU A 93 -7.81 -1.77 -8.00
CA LEU A 93 -7.96 -2.83 -7.00
C LEU A 93 -6.59 -3.18 -6.40
N GLN A 94 -6.22 -2.55 -5.29
CA GLN A 94 -4.96 -2.80 -4.59
C GLN A 94 -4.88 -4.25 -4.10
N ILE A 95 -5.97 -4.81 -3.62
CA ILE A 95 -6.02 -6.21 -3.18
C ILE A 95 -5.64 -7.19 -4.30
N SER A 96 -6.01 -6.91 -5.55
CA SER A 96 -5.64 -7.74 -6.71
C SER A 96 -4.15 -7.62 -7.01
N GLN A 97 -3.56 -6.45 -6.85
CA GLN A 97 -2.14 -6.23 -7.05
C GLN A 97 -1.30 -6.87 -5.93
N VAL A 98 -1.77 -6.81 -4.69
CA VAL A 98 -1.15 -7.53 -3.56
C VAL A 98 -1.12 -9.03 -3.82
N ARG A 99 -2.20 -9.62 -4.33
CA ARG A 99 -2.27 -11.05 -4.69
C ARG A 99 -1.25 -11.44 -5.76
N LYS A 100 -1.01 -10.59 -6.74
CA LYS A 100 0.01 -10.82 -7.80
C LYS A 100 1.44 -10.68 -7.28
N SER A 101 1.65 -9.88 -6.24
CA SER A 101 2.98 -9.56 -5.72
C SER A 101 3.70 -10.81 -5.21
N THR A 102 4.95 -11.00 -5.64
CA THR A 102 5.82 -12.10 -5.20
C THR A 102 6.89 -11.68 -4.22
N LYS A 103 7.19 -10.37 -4.15
CA LYS A 103 8.22 -9.83 -3.25
C LYS A 103 7.68 -9.63 -1.84
N PRO A 104 8.55 -9.64 -0.82
CA PRO A 104 8.15 -9.41 0.57
C PRO A 104 7.36 -8.11 0.75
N MET A 105 6.37 -8.13 1.66
CA MET A 105 5.54 -6.96 1.98
C MET A 105 5.23 -6.90 3.46
N LEU A 106 5.48 -5.73 4.06
CA LEU A 106 5.07 -5.39 5.42
C LEU A 106 3.81 -4.54 5.35
N PHE A 107 2.82 -4.92 6.15
CA PHE A 107 1.55 -4.25 6.30
C PHE A 107 1.50 -3.56 7.66
N ILE A 108 1.21 -2.26 7.66
CA ILE A 108 1.11 -1.44 8.87
C ILE A 108 -0.25 -0.75 8.90
N HIS A 109 -0.90 -0.69 10.07
CA HIS A 109 -2.16 0.03 10.20
C HIS A 109 -2.42 0.42 11.66
N GLY A 110 -2.99 1.60 11.88
CA GLY A 110 -3.52 2.00 13.18
C GLY A 110 -4.89 1.36 13.45
N ASP A 111 -5.08 0.78 14.63
CA ASP A 111 -6.37 0.11 14.96
C ASP A 111 -7.51 1.09 15.27
N LYS A 112 -7.21 2.41 15.34
CA LYS A 112 -8.17 3.51 15.48
C LYS A 112 -8.27 4.37 14.23
N ASP A 113 -7.78 3.84 13.10
CA ASP A 113 -7.93 4.51 11.82
C ASP A 113 -9.40 4.45 11.37
N ALA A 114 -10.05 5.61 11.40
CA ALA A 114 -11.42 5.80 10.93
C ALA A 114 -11.45 6.37 9.50
N PHE A 115 -10.33 6.93 9.02
CA PHE A 115 -10.26 7.51 7.67
C PHE A 115 -10.10 6.42 6.63
N VAL A 116 -9.04 5.59 6.72
CA VAL A 116 -8.96 4.32 6.01
C VAL A 116 -9.35 3.22 7.01
N PRO A 117 -10.54 2.63 6.93
CA PRO A 117 -11.02 1.71 7.95
C PRO A 117 -10.03 0.57 8.23
N TYR A 118 -9.66 0.40 9.50
CA TYR A 118 -8.76 -0.68 9.95
C TYR A 118 -9.17 -2.06 9.43
N ALA A 119 -10.47 -2.28 9.22
CA ALA A 119 -11.00 -3.52 8.65
C ALA A 119 -10.44 -3.87 7.26
N MET A 120 -9.87 -2.90 6.54
CA MET A 120 -9.24 -3.12 5.22
C MET A 120 -7.88 -3.82 5.32
N LEU A 121 -7.19 -3.76 6.46
CA LEU A 121 -5.88 -4.39 6.66
C LEU A 121 -5.94 -5.91 6.48
N ARG A 122 -6.90 -6.58 7.12
CA ARG A 122 -6.94 -8.05 7.12
C ARG A 122 -7.15 -8.65 5.72
N PRO A 123 -8.09 -8.17 4.91
CA PRO A 123 -8.23 -8.62 3.52
C PRO A 123 -6.96 -8.41 2.67
N LEU A 124 -6.25 -7.30 2.84
CA LEU A 124 -4.99 -7.04 2.14
C LEU A 124 -3.90 -8.03 2.56
N TYR A 125 -3.72 -8.23 3.85
CA TYR A 125 -2.75 -9.18 4.39
C TYR A 125 -3.03 -10.61 3.93
N ASP A 126 -4.30 -11.04 3.94
CA ASP A 126 -4.68 -12.39 3.52
C ASP A 126 -4.50 -12.59 2.01
N ALA A 127 -4.76 -11.56 1.21
CA ALA A 127 -4.54 -11.59 -0.24
C ALA A 127 -3.08 -11.77 -0.65
N LYS A 128 -2.12 -11.48 0.24
CA LYS A 128 -0.69 -11.73 0.01
C LYS A 128 -0.37 -13.21 0.18
N GLU A 129 -0.42 -13.95 -0.92
CA GLU A 129 -0.25 -15.42 -0.94
C GLU A 129 1.21 -15.84 -1.12
N ARG A 130 2.02 -15.05 -1.82
CA ARG A 130 3.39 -15.39 -2.22
C ARG A 130 4.41 -14.41 -1.66
N GLY A 131 5.59 -14.91 -1.31
CA GLY A 131 6.65 -14.13 -0.67
C GLY A 131 6.37 -13.88 0.80
N ARG A 132 7.41 -13.42 1.51
CA ARG A 132 7.31 -13.09 2.94
C ARG A 132 6.29 -11.99 3.18
N LYS A 133 5.50 -12.12 4.22
CA LYS A 133 4.62 -11.06 4.71
C LYS A 133 4.74 -10.90 6.21
N ALA A 134 4.59 -9.68 6.69
CA ALA A 134 4.52 -9.34 8.10
C ALA A 134 3.44 -8.28 8.32
N ILE A 135 3.02 -8.15 9.57
CA ILE A 135 1.99 -7.19 9.97
C ILE A 135 2.43 -6.47 11.23
N PHE A 136 2.20 -5.16 11.28
CA PHE A 136 2.34 -4.34 12.47
C PHE A 136 1.05 -3.55 12.72
N ILE A 137 0.42 -3.79 13.86
CA ILE A 137 -0.79 -3.08 14.29
C ILE A 137 -0.38 -2.01 15.30
N ALA A 138 -0.44 -0.74 14.88
CA ALA A 138 -0.17 0.40 15.73
C ALA A 138 -1.38 0.67 16.64
N LYS A 139 -1.35 0.12 17.86
CA LYS A 139 -2.47 0.19 18.80
C LYS A 139 -2.75 1.61 19.25
N GLY A 140 -4.01 2.01 19.16
CA GLY A 140 -4.47 3.35 19.55
C GLY A 140 -4.20 4.43 18.50
N SER A 141 -3.48 4.12 17.41
CA SER A 141 -3.15 5.10 16.38
C SER A 141 -4.29 5.33 15.40
N ALA A 142 -4.52 6.59 15.09
CA ALA A 142 -5.39 7.04 14.02
C ALA A 142 -4.68 6.97 12.65
N HIS A 143 -5.36 7.47 11.61
CA HIS A 143 -4.85 7.48 10.23
C HIS A 143 -3.47 8.12 10.10
N ALA A 144 -2.52 7.40 9.52
CA ALA A 144 -1.14 7.82 9.26
C ALA A 144 -0.35 8.24 10.52
N MET A 145 -0.79 7.81 11.72
CA MET A 145 -0.16 8.18 12.99
C MET A 145 0.74 7.07 13.57
N ALA A 146 0.81 5.91 12.94
CA ALA A 146 1.57 4.77 13.44
C ALA A 146 3.04 5.12 13.77
N TYR A 147 3.72 5.83 12.88
CA TYR A 147 5.10 6.28 13.10
C TYR A 147 5.23 7.30 14.22
N ARG A 148 4.31 8.27 14.32
CA ARG A 148 4.34 9.29 15.36
C ARG A 148 4.11 8.70 16.75
N ASP A 149 3.12 7.80 16.86
CA ASP A 149 2.65 7.29 18.14
C ASP A 149 3.54 6.14 18.67
N HIS A 150 4.19 5.39 17.75
CA HIS A 150 5.02 4.22 18.06
C HIS A 150 6.41 4.29 17.40
N HIS A 151 7.07 5.44 17.47
CA HIS A 151 8.29 5.75 16.71
C HIS A 151 9.37 4.67 16.81
N GLU A 152 9.71 4.24 18.01
CA GLU A 152 10.77 3.26 18.23
C GLU A 152 10.38 1.87 17.70
N GLU A 153 9.16 1.42 18.02
CA GLU A 153 8.67 0.12 17.59
C GLU A 153 8.47 0.07 16.07
N TYR A 154 7.86 1.09 15.49
CA TYR A 154 7.70 1.23 14.05
C TYR A 154 9.05 1.16 13.32
N THR A 155 10.03 1.95 13.79
CA THR A 155 11.37 1.98 13.22
C THR A 155 12.04 0.61 13.30
N ARG A 156 11.93 -0.05 14.46
CA ARG A 156 12.45 -1.41 14.67
C ARG A 156 11.81 -2.40 13.72
N VAL A 157 10.48 -2.47 13.65
CA VAL A 157 9.74 -3.42 12.82
C VAL A 157 10.08 -3.23 11.34
N VAL A 158 10.10 -1.99 10.84
CA VAL A 158 10.46 -1.70 9.45
C VAL A 158 11.91 -2.10 9.18
N LYS A 159 12.84 -1.74 10.07
CA LYS A 159 14.27 -2.07 9.93
C LYS A 159 14.50 -3.59 9.92
N ASP A 160 13.91 -4.31 10.87
CA ASP A 160 14.07 -5.76 10.99
C ASP A 160 13.48 -6.47 9.76
N PHE A 161 12.31 -6.05 9.30
CA PHE A 161 11.71 -6.59 8.09
C PHE A 161 12.60 -6.37 6.86
N VAL A 162 13.13 -5.16 6.68
CA VAL A 162 14.01 -4.81 5.57
C VAL A 162 15.33 -5.61 5.62
N LEU A 163 15.91 -5.78 6.81
CA LEU A 163 17.11 -6.58 6.99
C LEU A 163 16.88 -8.07 6.66
N LEU A 164 15.76 -8.64 7.12
CA LEU A 164 15.39 -10.02 6.78
C LEU A 164 15.25 -10.20 5.26
N CYS A 165 14.61 -9.25 4.59
CA CYS A 165 14.49 -9.28 3.12
C CYS A 165 15.85 -9.17 2.42
N SER A 166 16.82 -8.45 2.99
CA SER A 166 18.15 -8.34 2.40
C SER A 166 18.95 -9.64 2.47
N MET A 167 18.73 -10.46 3.50
CA MET A 167 19.43 -11.75 3.71
C MET A 167 18.93 -12.86 2.77
N GLU A 168 17.69 -12.79 2.30
CA GLU A 168 17.10 -13.79 1.40
C GLU A 168 17.56 -13.66 -0.06
N TRP A 169 18.29 -12.61 -0.40
CA TRP A 169 18.68 -12.29 -1.77
C TRP A 169 20.21 -12.17 -1.98
N GLY A 170 20.96 -12.70 -1.02
CA GLY A 170 22.43 -12.84 -1.08
C GLY A 170 22.87 -14.02 -1.95
#